data_39a21b24f9b0450495f2498886404fbd
#
_entry.id   39a21b24f9b0450495f2498886404fbd
#
_cell.length_a   1.000
_cell.length_b   1.000
_cell.length_c   1.000
_cell.angle_alpha   90.00
_cell.angle_beta   90.00
_cell.angle_gamma   90.00
#
_symmetry.space_group_name_H-M   'P 1'
#
loop_
_entity.id
_entity.type
_entity.pdbx_description
1 polymer ?
#
loop_
_entity_poly.entity_id
_entity_poly.type
_entity_poly.pdbx_seq_one_letter_code
_entity_poly.pdbx_strand_id
1 'polypeptide(L)'
;MIETLVTFIIIFGIIVAIHEYGHLWWAKRAGILVREYAIGMGPKIFAHQAKDGTLYTIRILPLGGYVRLAGWGDDKTEIKKGQAASLAVSIKEKQHPADTLVSESVSSDTQSSEEVTRINLSERVELDQAVPMLITDYDFEEALFIEGEVFGEIKRYPVNHDATIIEEDGTEVRIAPLDVQYQSAGVFHKMLTNFGGPLNNFILGIIAFIVLTFVQGGVPSPTNAIGQVEKGTPAYQAGLKAGDKIEAVNGTKTANWNEVVTEISGSEGKKLDLAIERKGSGQSISVTPQKIDGTYRVGIMQTVKTGVVDKITGGFVQAGRAATAIFQALGNLLARPSLDKLGGPVAIYQLSGEAARAGLPSIIYLLAMLSINLGIVNLFPIPVLDGGKIVLNIIEAIRGKALSQEKESIITLVGVVFMAVLFIAVTWNDILRAFVH
;
A
#
# COMPACT_ATOMS: atom_id res chain seq x y z
N MET A 1 -4.83 26.39 3.76
CA MET A 1 -5.12 25.31 4.74
C MET A 1 -6.03 24.23 4.17
N ILE A 2 -7.20 24.56 3.60
CA ILE A 2 -8.13 23.54 3.04
C ILE A 2 -7.49 22.77 1.89
N GLU A 3 -6.84 23.43 0.93
CA GLU A 3 -6.14 22.77 -0.19
C GLU A 3 -5.06 21.78 0.30
N THR A 4 -4.27 22.19 1.30
CA THR A 4 -3.24 21.33 1.91
C THR A 4 -3.85 20.08 2.52
N LEU A 5 -4.94 20.25 3.28
CA LEU A 5 -5.63 19.13 3.93
C LEU A 5 -6.23 18.18 2.89
N VAL A 6 -6.91 18.73 1.87
CA VAL A 6 -7.51 17.92 0.81
C VAL A 6 -6.44 17.16 0.04
N THR A 7 -5.34 17.83 -0.36
CA THR A 7 -4.23 17.18 -1.06
C THR A 7 -3.58 16.09 -0.23
N PHE A 8 -3.35 16.34 1.07
CA PHE A 8 -2.83 15.34 2.00
C PHE A 8 -3.73 14.10 2.08
N ILE A 9 -5.05 14.32 2.29
CA ILE A 9 -6.03 13.23 2.39
C ILE A 9 -6.09 12.42 1.08
N ILE A 10 -6.07 13.08 -0.07
CA ILE A 10 -6.11 12.40 -1.38
C ILE A 10 -4.85 11.57 -1.58
N ILE A 11 -3.66 12.16 -1.41
CA ILE A 11 -2.39 11.45 -1.60
C ILE A 11 -2.30 10.24 -0.67
N PHE A 12 -2.52 10.45 0.63
CA PHE A 12 -2.43 9.41 1.64
C PHE A 12 -3.49 8.34 1.45
N GLY A 13 -4.73 8.75 1.17
CA GLY A 13 -5.85 7.84 0.91
C GLY A 13 -5.60 6.94 -0.29
N ILE A 14 -5.06 7.46 -1.40
CA ILE A 14 -4.71 6.65 -2.58
C ILE A 14 -3.59 5.66 -2.24
N ILE A 15 -2.52 6.11 -1.59
CA ILE A 15 -1.37 5.25 -1.26
C ILE A 15 -1.80 4.10 -0.34
N VAL A 16 -2.57 4.41 0.71
CA VAL A 16 -3.07 3.42 1.66
C VAL A 16 -4.05 2.46 1.00
N ALA A 17 -5.03 2.98 0.25
CA ALA A 17 -6.02 2.13 -0.43
C ALA A 17 -5.36 1.13 -1.38
N ILE A 18 -4.38 1.56 -2.17
CA ILE A 18 -3.65 0.70 -3.11
C ILE A 18 -2.76 -0.30 -2.37
N HIS A 19 -2.15 0.10 -1.26
CA HIS A 19 -1.36 -0.78 -0.39
C HIS A 19 -2.21 -1.90 0.19
N GLU A 20 -3.29 -1.55 0.88
CA GLU A 20 -4.22 -2.52 1.50
C GLU A 20 -4.88 -3.42 0.43
N TYR A 21 -5.18 -2.87 -0.76
CA TYR A 21 -5.69 -3.66 -1.87
C TYR A 21 -4.70 -4.76 -2.30
N GLY A 22 -3.40 -4.53 -2.18
CA GLY A 22 -2.39 -5.55 -2.42
C GLY A 22 -2.55 -6.76 -1.49
N HIS A 23 -2.69 -6.52 -0.19
CA HIS A 23 -2.95 -7.57 0.80
C HIS A 23 -4.25 -8.29 0.54
N LEU A 24 -5.34 -7.55 0.31
CA LEU A 24 -6.66 -8.09 -0.02
C LEU A 24 -6.62 -9.03 -1.22
N TRP A 25 -5.99 -8.58 -2.32
CA TRP A 25 -5.98 -9.33 -3.57
C TRP A 25 -5.23 -10.65 -3.44
N TRP A 26 -4.04 -10.63 -2.81
CA TRP A 26 -3.25 -11.83 -2.60
C TRP A 26 -3.87 -12.78 -1.57
N ALA A 27 -4.46 -12.26 -0.49
CA ALA A 27 -5.17 -13.07 0.50
C ALA A 27 -6.33 -13.84 -0.14
N LYS A 28 -7.22 -13.15 -0.89
CA LYS A 28 -8.33 -13.81 -1.59
C LYS A 28 -7.85 -14.83 -2.60
N ARG A 29 -6.76 -14.57 -3.30
CA ARG A 29 -6.18 -15.48 -4.27
C ARG A 29 -5.53 -16.72 -3.62
N ALA A 30 -5.11 -16.59 -2.38
CA ALA A 30 -4.59 -17.66 -1.55
C ALA A 30 -5.70 -18.49 -0.85
N GLY A 31 -6.98 -18.16 -1.05
CA GLY A 31 -8.11 -18.80 -0.37
C GLY A 31 -8.29 -18.33 1.09
N ILE A 32 -7.57 -17.29 1.53
CA ILE A 32 -7.68 -16.74 2.87
C ILE A 32 -8.93 -15.87 2.96
N LEU A 33 -9.78 -16.14 3.94
CA LEU A 33 -10.98 -15.33 4.19
C LEU A 33 -10.60 -13.94 4.71
N VAL A 34 -11.04 -12.92 3.98
CA VAL A 34 -10.85 -11.53 4.36
C VAL A 34 -12.12 -11.02 5.06
N ARG A 35 -11.99 -10.67 6.33
CA ARG A 35 -13.06 -10.12 7.17
C ARG A 35 -13.37 -8.67 6.84
N GLU A 36 -12.34 -7.85 6.78
CA GLU A 36 -12.49 -6.42 6.55
C GLU A 36 -11.32 -5.86 5.73
N TYR A 37 -11.67 -4.96 4.82
CA TYR A 37 -10.76 -4.07 4.13
C TYR A 37 -11.11 -2.65 4.54
N ALA A 38 -10.21 -1.99 5.26
CA ALA A 38 -10.44 -0.67 5.84
C ALA A 38 -9.45 0.37 5.30
N ILE A 39 -9.98 1.50 4.84
CA ILE A 39 -9.21 2.72 4.55
C ILE A 39 -9.42 3.67 5.72
N GLY A 40 -8.32 4.01 6.41
CA GLY A 40 -8.35 4.84 7.61
C GLY A 40 -8.52 4.03 8.90
N MET A 41 -8.59 4.75 10.01
CA MET A 41 -8.76 4.22 11.37
C MET A 41 -9.89 4.92 12.12
N GLY A 42 -10.32 4.34 13.26
CA GLY A 42 -11.37 4.91 14.10
C GLY A 42 -12.79 4.54 13.63
N PRO A 43 -13.82 5.35 13.98
CA PRO A 43 -15.21 5.09 13.64
C PRO A 43 -15.45 4.97 12.12
N LYS A 44 -16.39 4.09 11.74
CA LYS A 44 -16.80 3.88 10.35
C LYS A 44 -17.62 5.08 9.84
N ILE A 45 -17.24 5.67 8.70
CA ILE A 45 -18.03 6.68 7.97
C ILE A 45 -18.90 5.96 6.93
N PHE A 46 -18.33 4.95 6.27
CA PHE A 46 -18.99 4.14 5.26
C PHE A 46 -18.66 2.68 5.50
N ALA A 47 -19.66 1.80 5.31
CA ALA A 47 -19.49 0.36 5.37
C ALA A 47 -20.35 -0.31 4.30
N HIS A 48 -19.76 -1.26 3.59
CA HIS A 48 -20.46 -2.08 2.58
C HIS A 48 -19.98 -3.52 2.70
N GLN A 49 -20.89 -4.44 2.89
CA GLN A 49 -20.59 -5.87 2.91
C GLN A 49 -20.78 -6.46 1.52
N ALA A 50 -19.72 -7.07 1.00
CA ALA A 50 -19.74 -7.75 -0.27
C ALA A 50 -20.33 -9.17 -0.14
N LYS A 51 -20.73 -9.77 -1.27
CA LYS A 51 -21.35 -11.11 -1.32
C LYS A 51 -20.43 -12.23 -0.79
N ASP A 52 -19.13 -12.03 -0.80
CA ASP A 52 -18.14 -12.98 -0.29
C ASP A 52 -17.86 -12.84 1.22
N GLY A 53 -18.63 -11.99 1.90
CA GLY A 53 -18.53 -11.74 3.34
C GLY A 53 -17.48 -10.68 3.72
N THR A 54 -16.71 -10.13 2.77
CA THR A 54 -15.74 -9.06 3.06
C THR A 54 -16.45 -7.75 3.36
N LEU A 55 -16.15 -7.13 4.49
CA LEU A 55 -16.63 -5.80 4.86
C LEU A 55 -15.67 -4.73 4.35
N TYR A 56 -16.13 -3.86 3.46
CA TYR A 56 -15.37 -2.70 2.97
C TYR A 56 -15.74 -1.47 3.78
N THR A 57 -14.76 -0.80 4.39
CA THR A 57 -15.02 0.37 5.24
C THR A 57 -14.13 1.55 4.89
N ILE A 58 -14.70 2.76 5.06
CA ILE A 58 -13.95 4.01 5.12
C ILE A 58 -14.12 4.57 6.53
N ARG A 59 -13.01 4.95 7.16
CA ARG A 59 -12.97 5.39 8.55
C ARG A 59 -12.53 6.85 8.65
N ILE A 60 -12.87 7.49 9.78
CA ILE A 60 -12.75 8.95 9.94
C ILE A 60 -11.31 9.47 9.89
N LEU A 61 -10.34 8.72 10.42
CA LEU A 61 -8.94 9.14 10.46
C LEU A 61 -8.21 8.60 9.23
N PRO A 62 -7.75 9.46 8.31
CA PRO A 62 -7.04 9.03 7.09
C PRO A 62 -5.58 8.65 7.37
N LEU A 63 -5.32 8.01 8.50
CA LEU A 63 -4.00 7.58 8.96
C LEU A 63 -3.90 6.07 8.87
N GLY A 64 -3.40 5.57 7.73
CA GLY A 64 -3.24 4.14 7.49
C GLY A 64 -4.53 3.45 7.03
N GLY A 65 -4.49 2.13 7.03
CA GLY A 65 -5.56 1.21 6.71
C GLY A 65 -5.22 -0.16 7.28
N TYR A 66 -6.06 -1.14 7.02
CA TYR A 66 -5.76 -2.53 7.35
C TYR A 66 -6.63 -3.51 6.55
N VAL A 67 -6.11 -4.71 6.38
CA VAL A 67 -6.85 -5.87 5.93
C VAL A 67 -6.91 -6.88 7.08
N ARG A 68 -8.11 -7.13 7.61
CA ARG A 68 -8.32 -8.13 8.66
C ARG A 68 -8.56 -9.49 8.03
N LEU A 69 -7.63 -10.40 8.26
CA LEU A 69 -7.67 -11.78 7.77
C LEU A 69 -8.21 -12.71 8.85
N ALA A 70 -8.97 -13.72 8.44
CA ALA A 70 -9.46 -14.73 9.37
C ALA A 70 -8.30 -15.51 9.99
N GLY A 71 -8.46 -15.85 11.28
CA GLY A 71 -7.44 -16.53 12.05
C GLY A 71 -6.28 -15.67 12.51
N TRP A 72 -6.33 -14.37 12.32
CA TRP A 72 -5.32 -13.45 12.80
C TRP A 72 -5.85 -12.61 13.98
N GLY A 73 -5.30 -12.83 15.17
CA GLY A 73 -5.76 -12.20 16.41
C GLY A 73 -7.05 -12.85 16.95
N ASP A 74 -7.77 -12.12 17.81
CA ASP A 74 -9.06 -12.56 18.38
C ASP A 74 -10.19 -12.33 17.37
N ASP A 75 -10.18 -13.10 16.29
CA ASP A 75 -11.18 -13.00 15.22
C ASP A 75 -12.39 -13.94 15.42
N LYS A 76 -12.50 -14.55 16.60
CA LYS A 76 -13.55 -15.52 16.90
C LYS A 76 -14.74 -14.83 17.54
N THR A 77 -15.94 -15.07 16.96
CA THR A 77 -17.18 -14.75 17.66
C THR A 77 -17.30 -15.68 18.85
N GLU A 78 -17.16 -15.14 20.07
CA GLU A 78 -17.35 -15.94 21.29
C GLU A 78 -18.84 -16.21 21.52
N ILE A 79 -19.23 -17.48 21.32
CA ILE A 79 -20.57 -17.96 21.67
C ILE A 79 -20.50 -18.57 23.09
N LYS A 80 -21.38 -18.10 23.95
CA LYS A 80 -21.45 -18.60 25.34
C LYS A 80 -22.26 -19.88 25.38
N LYS A 81 -21.80 -20.88 26.12
CA LYS A 81 -22.61 -22.08 26.42
C LYS A 81 -23.90 -21.67 27.14
N GLY A 82 -25.05 -22.16 26.66
CA GLY A 82 -26.36 -21.76 27.11
C GLY A 82 -26.94 -20.50 26.43
N GLN A 83 -26.23 -19.94 25.45
CA GLN A 83 -26.75 -18.83 24.65
C GLN A 83 -27.84 -19.30 23.70
N ALA A 84 -28.93 -18.55 23.62
CA ALA A 84 -30.00 -18.81 22.68
C ALA A 84 -29.57 -18.40 21.26
N ALA A 85 -29.91 -19.24 20.30
CA ALA A 85 -29.70 -18.98 18.88
C ALA A 85 -30.90 -19.42 18.05
N SER A 86 -31.05 -18.87 16.87
CA SER A 86 -31.98 -19.31 15.84
C SER A 86 -31.19 -19.77 14.62
N LEU A 87 -31.37 -21.01 14.19
CA LEU A 87 -30.61 -21.63 13.12
C LEU A 87 -31.42 -21.67 11.80
N ALA A 88 -30.85 -21.16 10.72
CA ALA A 88 -31.37 -21.43 9.39
C ALA A 88 -30.76 -22.74 8.88
N VAL A 89 -31.60 -23.74 8.63
CA VAL A 89 -31.18 -25.07 8.21
C VAL A 89 -31.59 -25.27 6.74
N SER A 90 -30.65 -25.70 5.92
CA SER A 90 -30.93 -26.11 4.52
C SER A 90 -30.84 -27.63 4.39
N ILE A 91 -31.71 -28.16 3.52
CA ILE A 91 -31.70 -29.59 3.19
C ILE A 91 -30.79 -29.78 1.98
N LYS A 92 -29.68 -30.49 2.13
CA LYS A 92 -28.83 -30.89 1.00
C LYS A 92 -29.34 -32.20 0.43
N GLU A 93 -29.93 -32.18 -0.79
CA GLU A 93 -30.10 -33.38 -1.57
C GLU A 93 -28.74 -33.93 -2.01
N LYS A 94 -28.39 -35.14 -1.63
CA LYS A 94 -27.21 -35.82 -2.16
C LYS A 94 -27.42 -36.03 -3.67
N GLN A 95 -26.73 -35.28 -4.50
CA GLN A 95 -26.54 -35.61 -5.90
C GLN A 95 -25.75 -36.93 -5.99
N HIS A 96 -26.42 -38.01 -6.36
CA HIS A 96 -25.73 -39.23 -6.77
C HIS A 96 -24.95 -38.95 -8.06
N PRO A 97 -23.67 -39.32 -8.16
CA PRO A 97 -22.97 -39.36 -9.44
C PRO A 97 -23.72 -40.36 -10.33
N ALA A 98 -24.20 -39.88 -11.47
CA ALA A 98 -24.83 -40.70 -12.51
C ALA A 98 -23.73 -41.58 -13.17
N ASP A 99 -23.48 -42.76 -12.62
CA ASP A 99 -22.88 -43.91 -13.33
C ASP A 99 -22.93 -45.14 -12.38
N THR A 100 -24.05 -45.82 -12.34
CA THR A 100 -24.11 -47.28 -12.22
C THR A 100 -25.55 -47.75 -12.40
N LEU A 101 -25.83 -48.27 -13.59
CA LEU A 101 -27.02 -49.04 -13.86
C LEU A 101 -26.90 -50.38 -13.14
N VAL A 102 -27.51 -50.55 -11.98
CA VAL A 102 -27.95 -51.84 -11.46
C VAL A 102 -29.22 -51.61 -10.67
N SER A 103 -30.28 -52.16 -11.17
CA SER A 103 -31.61 -52.29 -10.55
C SER A 103 -31.49 -53.19 -9.31
N GLU A 104 -31.75 -52.65 -8.14
CA GLU A 104 -32.35 -53.41 -7.04
C GLU A 104 -33.19 -52.49 -6.16
N SER A 105 -34.42 -52.86 -5.96
CA SER A 105 -35.40 -52.24 -5.09
C SER A 105 -34.96 -52.32 -3.63
N VAL A 106 -34.50 -51.19 -3.07
CA VAL A 106 -34.39 -51.04 -1.62
C VAL A 106 -34.89 -49.66 -1.23
N SER A 107 -35.83 -49.68 -0.29
CA SER A 107 -36.47 -48.60 0.44
C SER A 107 -35.74 -47.26 0.44
N SER A 108 -36.52 -46.24 -0.02
CA SER A 108 -36.19 -44.84 -0.03
C SER A 108 -36.03 -44.24 1.39
N ASP A 109 -34.89 -44.45 2.03
CA ASP A 109 -34.40 -43.53 3.04
C ASP A 109 -33.46 -42.55 2.33
N THR A 110 -34.04 -41.53 1.71
CA THR A 110 -33.30 -40.35 1.29
C THR A 110 -32.85 -39.63 2.54
N GLN A 111 -31.65 -39.97 3.04
CA GLN A 111 -31.01 -39.21 4.11
C GLN A 111 -30.69 -37.79 3.56
N SER A 112 -31.68 -36.93 3.63
CA SER A 112 -31.47 -35.49 3.52
C SER A 112 -30.66 -35.06 4.73
N SER A 113 -29.41 -34.63 4.52
CA SER A 113 -28.60 -34.06 5.61
C SER A 113 -28.99 -32.61 5.81
N GLU A 114 -29.59 -32.33 6.94
CA GLU A 114 -29.84 -30.98 7.42
C GLU A 114 -28.48 -30.30 7.73
N GLU A 115 -28.20 -29.16 7.12
CA GLU A 115 -26.95 -28.40 7.31
C GLU A 115 -27.30 -26.95 7.69
N VAL A 116 -26.66 -26.42 8.74
CA VAL A 116 -26.85 -25.05 9.21
C VAL A 116 -26.09 -24.08 8.31
N THR A 117 -26.78 -23.12 7.77
CA THR A 117 -26.22 -22.07 6.90
C THR A 117 -26.12 -20.71 7.57
N ARG A 118 -26.99 -20.43 8.55
CA ARG A 118 -26.94 -19.18 9.32
C ARG A 118 -27.25 -19.47 10.80
N ILE A 119 -26.50 -18.83 11.68
CA ILE A 119 -26.62 -18.90 13.13
C ILE A 119 -26.94 -17.48 13.61
N ASN A 120 -28.13 -17.25 14.09
CA ASN A 120 -28.56 -15.93 14.56
C ASN A 120 -28.52 -15.86 16.10
N LEU A 121 -27.66 -14.99 16.61
CA LEU A 121 -27.54 -14.67 18.04
C LEU A 121 -28.23 -13.34 18.39
N SER A 122 -28.77 -12.64 17.37
CA SER A 122 -29.38 -11.32 17.53
C SER A 122 -30.88 -11.44 17.79
N GLU A 123 -31.38 -10.68 18.75
CA GLU A 123 -32.82 -10.49 18.94
C GLU A 123 -33.44 -9.48 17.94
N ARG A 124 -32.59 -8.78 17.15
CA ARG A 124 -33.01 -7.73 16.23
C ARG A 124 -33.30 -8.24 14.82
N VAL A 125 -32.80 -9.44 14.50
CA VAL A 125 -32.92 -10.06 13.18
C VAL A 125 -33.76 -11.33 13.33
N GLU A 126 -34.84 -11.45 12.56
CA GLU A 126 -35.64 -12.65 12.49
C GLU A 126 -35.22 -13.47 11.26
N LEU A 127 -35.09 -14.79 11.42
CA LEU A 127 -34.84 -15.72 10.36
C LEU A 127 -36.16 -16.47 10.04
N ASP A 128 -36.52 -16.54 8.77
CA ASP A 128 -37.67 -17.36 8.33
C ASP A 128 -37.37 -18.85 8.58
N GLN A 129 -38.37 -19.56 9.14
CA GLN A 129 -38.30 -21.02 9.41
C GLN A 129 -37.07 -21.45 10.24
N ALA A 130 -36.67 -20.64 11.22
CA ALA A 130 -35.53 -20.93 12.04
C ALA A 130 -35.82 -22.00 13.11
N VAL A 131 -34.81 -22.83 13.38
CA VAL A 131 -34.84 -23.79 14.49
C VAL A 131 -34.26 -23.11 15.73
N PRO A 132 -35.02 -22.90 16.82
CA PRO A 132 -34.53 -22.35 18.06
C PRO A 132 -33.64 -23.37 18.77
N MET A 133 -32.49 -22.92 19.28
CA MET A 133 -31.51 -23.76 19.97
C MET A 133 -30.91 -23.04 21.17
N LEU A 134 -30.72 -23.76 22.28
CA LEU A 134 -29.82 -23.36 23.37
C LEU A 134 -28.47 -24.06 23.17
N ILE A 135 -27.45 -23.29 22.78
CA ILE A 135 -26.15 -23.85 22.37
C ILE A 135 -25.43 -24.46 23.55
N THR A 136 -25.05 -25.74 23.46
CA THR A 136 -24.26 -26.45 24.46
C THR A 136 -22.81 -26.64 24.05
N ASP A 137 -22.56 -26.88 22.74
CA ASP A 137 -21.23 -27.04 22.20
C ASP A 137 -21.17 -26.67 20.71
N TYR A 138 -19.98 -26.31 20.20
CA TYR A 138 -19.79 -25.99 18.79
C TYR A 138 -18.31 -26.09 18.40
N ASP A 139 -18.08 -26.35 17.13
CA ASP A 139 -16.77 -26.26 16.49
C ASP A 139 -16.97 -25.72 15.05
N PHE A 140 -16.52 -24.51 14.80
CA PHE A 140 -16.59 -23.86 13.48
C PHE A 140 -15.24 -23.82 12.77
N GLU A 141 -14.25 -24.52 13.30
CA GLU A 141 -12.88 -24.55 12.74
C GLU A 141 -12.56 -25.88 12.07
N GLU A 142 -12.73 -27.00 12.78
CA GLU A 142 -12.34 -28.34 12.32
C GLU A 142 -13.55 -29.21 11.96
N ALA A 143 -14.41 -29.48 12.94
CA ALA A 143 -15.48 -30.48 12.80
C ALA A 143 -16.77 -29.90 12.22
N LEU A 144 -16.88 -28.59 12.12
CA LEU A 144 -18.02 -27.83 11.56
C LEU A 144 -19.38 -28.32 12.05
N PHE A 145 -19.61 -28.18 13.35
CA PHE A 145 -20.88 -28.53 13.98
C PHE A 145 -21.36 -27.48 15.00
N ILE A 146 -22.64 -27.53 15.28
CA ILE A 146 -23.28 -26.86 16.40
C ILE A 146 -24.20 -27.88 17.10
N GLU A 147 -24.13 -27.92 18.43
CA GLU A 147 -24.91 -28.82 19.26
C GLU A 147 -25.65 -28.01 20.33
N GLY A 148 -26.88 -28.39 20.63
CA GLY A 148 -27.67 -27.70 21.64
C GLY A 148 -29.04 -28.33 21.84
N GLU A 149 -29.75 -27.80 22.81
CA GLU A 149 -31.13 -28.21 23.14
C GLU A 149 -32.12 -27.59 22.16
N VAL A 150 -32.87 -28.43 21.46
CA VAL A 150 -33.94 -28.07 20.52
C VAL A 150 -35.23 -28.78 20.98
N PHE A 151 -36.22 -28.04 21.46
CA PHE A 151 -37.49 -28.56 21.98
C PHE A 151 -37.34 -29.64 23.08
N GLY A 152 -36.31 -29.49 23.94
CA GLY A 152 -36.07 -30.42 25.06
C GLY A 152 -35.19 -31.62 24.70
N GLU A 153 -34.72 -31.75 23.46
CA GLU A 153 -33.80 -32.80 23.01
C GLU A 153 -32.46 -32.17 22.61
N ILE A 154 -31.34 -32.86 22.90
CA ILE A 154 -30.02 -32.44 22.43
C ILE A 154 -29.88 -32.90 20.98
N LYS A 155 -29.68 -31.95 20.10
CA LYS A 155 -29.45 -32.19 18.66
C LYS A 155 -28.13 -31.58 18.23
N ARG A 156 -27.43 -32.30 17.32
CA ARG A 156 -26.21 -31.85 16.67
C ARG A 156 -26.43 -31.70 15.19
N TYR A 157 -26.13 -30.51 14.68
CA TYR A 157 -26.25 -30.18 13.27
C TYR A 157 -24.87 -29.93 12.66
N PRO A 158 -24.59 -30.47 11.46
CA PRO A 158 -23.43 -30.05 10.68
C PRO A 158 -23.64 -28.58 10.25
N VAL A 159 -22.53 -27.84 10.23
CA VAL A 159 -22.51 -26.44 9.84
C VAL A 159 -21.85 -26.30 8.48
N ASN A 160 -22.48 -25.57 7.58
CA ASN A 160 -21.95 -25.32 6.26
C ASN A 160 -20.62 -24.55 6.35
N HIS A 161 -19.66 -24.92 5.51
CA HIS A 161 -18.34 -24.27 5.44
C HIS A 161 -18.42 -22.75 5.24
N ASP A 162 -19.46 -22.29 4.54
CA ASP A 162 -19.68 -20.88 4.23
C ASP A 162 -20.77 -20.25 5.14
N ALA A 163 -21.14 -20.93 6.23
CA ALA A 163 -22.15 -20.44 7.15
C ALA A 163 -21.79 -19.08 7.76
N THR A 164 -22.82 -18.35 8.15
CA THR A 164 -22.66 -17.04 8.77
C THR A 164 -23.22 -17.02 10.19
N ILE A 165 -22.65 -16.16 11.04
CA ILE A 165 -23.14 -15.86 12.38
C ILE A 165 -23.64 -14.42 12.35
N ILE A 166 -24.90 -14.21 12.78
CA ILE A 166 -25.44 -12.89 13.04
C ILE A 166 -25.21 -12.59 14.52
N GLU A 167 -24.31 -11.67 14.79
CA GLU A 167 -23.91 -11.25 16.15
C GLU A 167 -25.04 -10.46 16.82
N GLU A 168 -24.95 -10.25 18.15
CA GLU A 168 -25.99 -9.57 18.95
C GLU A 168 -26.34 -8.17 18.43
N ASP A 169 -25.37 -7.46 17.82
CA ASP A 169 -25.57 -6.14 17.22
C ASP A 169 -26.26 -6.17 15.84
N GLY A 170 -26.48 -7.38 15.27
CA GLY A 170 -27.05 -7.62 13.95
C GLY A 170 -26.00 -7.69 12.83
N THR A 171 -24.71 -7.61 13.13
CA THR A 171 -23.65 -7.78 12.13
C THR A 171 -23.57 -9.25 11.70
N GLU A 172 -23.59 -9.50 10.40
CA GLU A 172 -23.46 -10.85 9.85
C GLU A 172 -22.02 -11.13 9.46
N VAL A 173 -21.41 -12.17 10.07
CA VAL A 173 -19.99 -12.53 9.88
C VAL A 173 -19.91 -13.99 9.44
N ARG A 174 -19.16 -14.30 8.39
CA ARG A 174 -18.93 -15.68 7.94
C ARG A 174 -18.06 -16.42 8.98
N ILE A 175 -18.33 -17.69 9.26
CA ILE A 175 -17.44 -18.54 10.05
C ILE A 175 -16.07 -18.66 9.37
N ALA A 176 -15.05 -19.07 10.08
CA ALA A 176 -13.71 -19.23 9.54
C ALA A 176 -13.15 -20.63 9.82
N PRO A 177 -13.54 -21.63 9.03
CA PRO A 177 -12.88 -22.93 9.07
C PRO A 177 -11.35 -22.81 8.91
N LEU A 178 -10.59 -23.78 9.45
CA LEU A 178 -9.13 -23.73 9.47
C LEU A 178 -8.52 -23.53 8.08
N ASP A 179 -9.10 -24.14 7.06
CA ASP A 179 -8.59 -24.10 5.67
C ASP A 179 -8.66 -22.71 5.03
N VAL A 180 -9.53 -21.81 5.52
CA VAL A 180 -9.61 -20.42 5.07
C VAL A 180 -8.91 -19.43 6.01
N GLN A 181 -8.28 -19.89 7.08
CA GLN A 181 -7.54 -19.02 7.99
C GLN A 181 -6.11 -18.74 7.47
N TYR A 182 -5.59 -17.55 7.82
CA TYR A 182 -4.22 -17.16 7.45
C TYR A 182 -3.16 -18.15 7.94
N GLN A 183 -3.31 -18.69 9.17
CA GLN A 183 -2.32 -19.62 9.74
C GLN A 183 -2.21 -20.91 8.96
N SER A 184 -3.29 -21.40 8.38
CA SER A 184 -3.35 -22.65 7.60
C SER A 184 -2.87 -22.49 6.17
N ALA A 185 -2.76 -21.27 5.68
CA ALA A 185 -2.25 -21.00 4.35
C ALA A 185 -0.76 -21.44 4.24
N GLY A 186 -0.37 -21.93 3.08
CA GLY A 186 1.03 -22.27 2.81
C GLY A 186 1.94 -21.05 2.94
N VAL A 187 3.17 -21.26 3.44
CA VAL A 187 4.14 -20.17 3.72
C VAL A 187 4.33 -19.23 2.54
N PHE A 188 4.39 -19.76 1.31
CA PHE A 188 4.54 -18.95 0.11
C PHE A 188 3.34 -18.00 -0.09
N HIS A 189 2.11 -18.45 0.17
CA HIS A 189 0.92 -17.62 0.08
C HIS A 189 0.89 -16.55 1.17
N LYS A 190 1.31 -16.88 2.40
CA LYS A 190 1.49 -15.90 3.49
C LYS A 190 2.49 -14.81 3.09
N MET A 191 3.64 -15.19 2.51
CA MET A 191 4.66 -14.26 2.04
C MET A 191 4.12 -13.35 0.93
N LEU A 192 3.41 -13.90 -0.05
CA LEU A 192 2.79 -13.11 -1.13
C LEU A 192 1.73 -12.16 -0.59
N THR A 193 0.92 -12.61 0.37
CA THR A 193 -0.09 -11.75 1.03
C THR A 193 0.58 -10.57 1.72
N ASN A 194 1.65 -10.79 2.47
CA ASN A 194 2.39 -9.71 3.15
C ASN A 194 3.19 -8.83 2.18
N PHE A 195 3.72 -9.39 1.09
CA PHE A 195 4.44 -8.62 0.08
C PHE A 195 3.50 -7.80 -0.83
N GLY A 196 2.22 -8.17 -0.90
CA GLY A 196 1.24 -7.57 -1.80
C GLY A 196 1.07 -6.07 -1.63
N GLY A 197 1.02 -5.58 -0.39
CA GLY A 197 0.94 -4.14 -0.08
C GLY A 197 2.15 -3.36 -0.61
N PRO A 198 3.39 -3.68 -0.19
CA PRO A 198 4.60 -3.07 -0.72
C PRO A 198 4.71 -3.13 -2.24
N LEU A 199 4.40 -4.29 -2.85
CA LEU A 199 4.41 -4.46 -4.30
C LEU A 199 3.49 -3.46 -5.01
N ASN A 200 2.27 -3.32 -4.52
CA ASN A 200 1.30 -2.39 -5.09
C ASN A 200 1.77 -0.93 -4.95
N ASN A 201 2.47 -0.59 -3.89
CA ASN A 201 3.05 0.74 -3.74
C ASN A 201 4.19 1.00 -4.75
N PHE A 202 5.02 0.01 -5.05
CA PHE A 202 5.99 0.13 -6.14
C PHE A 202 5.30 0.32 -7.49
N ILE A 203 4.25 -0.46 -7.77
CA ILE A 203 3.47 -0.33 -9.02
C ILE A 203 2.85 1.06 -9.12
N LEU A 204 2.21 1.54 -8.05
CA LEU A 204 1.61 2.89 -8.00
C LEU A 204 2.66 3.96 -8.23
N GLY A 205 3.81 3.89 -7.56
CA GLY A 205 4.90 4.86 -7.71
C GLY A 205 5.45 4.90 -9.14
N ILE A 206 5.66 3.74 -9.78
CA ILE A 206 6.10 3.64 -11.18
C ILE A 206 5.05 4.25 -12.11
N ILE A 207 3.77 3.89 -11.95
CA ILE A 207 2.68 4.44 -12.78
C ILE A 207 2.59 5.96 -12.60
N ALA A 208 2.69 6.46 -11.37
CA ALA A 208 2.65 7.89 -11.09
C ALA A 208 3.84 8.63 -11.73
N PHE A 209 5.05 8.08 -11.71
CA PHE A 209 6.19 8.66 -12.44
C PHE A 209 5.99 8.64 -13.97
N ILE A 210 5.42 7.57 -14.52
CA ILE A 210 5.06 7.53 -15.95
C ILE A 210 4.04 8.63 -16.27
N VAL A 211 2.95 8.73 -15.50
CA VAL A 211 1.94 9.78 -15.68
C VAL A 211 2.58 11.18 -15.58
N LEU A 212 3.51 11.37 -14.64
CA LEU A 212 4.24 12.62 -14.49
C LEU A 212 4.98 13.01 -15.76
N THR A 213 5.70 12.06 -16.41
CA THR A 213 6.42 12.35 -17.68
C THR A 213 5.47 12.73 -18.82
N PHE A 214 4.25 12.20 -18.84
CA PHE A 214 3.23 12.60 -19.82
C PHE A 214 2.68 14.00 -19.51
N VAL A 215 2.40 14.31 -18.25
CA VAL A 215 1.90 15.62 -17.82
C VAL A 215 2.95 16.71 -18.06
N GLN A 216 4.23 16.43 -17.84
CA GLN A 216 5.34 17.34 -18.09
C GLN A 216 5.70 17.48 -19.59
N GLY A 217 5.05 16.70 -20.48
CA GLY A 217 5.28 16.75 -21.93
C GLY A 217 6.50 15.93 -22.40
N GLY A 218 7.34 15.43 -21.51
CA GLY A 218 8.51 14.63 -21.86
C GLY A 218 9.48 14.39 -20.71
N VAL A 219 10.61 13.81 -21.06
CA VAL A 219 11.69 13.45 -20.12
C VAL A 219 12.94 14.25 -20.45
N PRO A 220 13.58 14.90 -19.45
CA PRO A 220 14.85 15.56 -19.66
C PRO A 220 15.90 14.63 -20.26
N SER A 221 16.54 15.04 -21.33
CA SER A 221 17.64 14.30 -21.94
C SER A 221 18.92 14.50 -21.11
N PRO A 222 19.68 13.46 -20.79
CA PRO A 222 20.91 13.61 -20.03
C PRO A 222 22.06 14.25 -20.84
N THR A 223 21.87 14.55 -22.12
CA THR A 223 22.91 15.13 -22.98
C THR A 223 23.22 16.58 -22.57
N ASN A 224 24.41 17.06 -22.94
CA ASN A 224 24.84 18.44 -22.76
C ASN A 224 24.27 19.42 -23.81
N ALA A 225 23.21 19.03 -24.55
CA ALA A 225 22.60 19.84 -25.59
C ALA A 225 21.53 20.80 -25.03
N ILE A 226 21.53 22.03 -25.52
CA ILE A 226 20.52 23.05 -25.20
C ILE A 226 19.21 22.72 -25.96
N GLY A 227 18.13 22.53 -25.23
CA GLY A 227 16.80 22.34 -25.79
C GLY A 227 16.11 23.66 -26.11
N GLN A 228 16.25 24.63 -25.21
CA GLN A 228 15.63 25.95 -25.34
C GLN A 228 16.51 27.03 -24.73
N VAL A 229 16.49 28.21 -25.32
CA VAL A 229 17.08 29.44 -24.78
C VAL A 229 15.98 30.44 -24.51
N GLU A 230 15.89 30.90 -23.26
CA GLU A 230 14.84 31.82 -22.82
C GLU A 230 15.15 33.24 -23.32
N LYS A 231 14.14 33.95 -23.92
CA LYS A 231 14.31 35.28 -24.44
C LYS A 231 14.63 36.29 -23.33
N GLY A 232 15.54 37.22 -23.61
CA GLY A 232 15.93 38.27 -22.66
C GLY A 232 16.98 37.81 -21.62
N THR A 233 17.40 36.57 -21.61
CA THR A 233 18.41 36.03 -20.70
C THR A 233 19.84 36.26 -21.22
N PRO A 234 20.85 36.11 -20.35
CA PRO A 234 22.25 36.20 -20.75
C PRO A 234 22.63 35.27 -21.89
N ALA A 235 22.11 34.03 -21.89
CA ALA A 235 22.35 33.07 -22.96
C ALA A 235 21.78 33.54 -24.32
N TYR A 236 20.59 34.14 -24.31
CA TYR A 236 19.97 34.69 -25.51
C TYR A 236 20.80 35.87 -26.07
N GLN A 237 21.23 36.77 -25.18
CA GLN A 237 22.05 37.95 -25.55
C GLN A 237 23.45 37.52 -26.06
N ALA A 238 24.00 36.45 -25.51
CA ALA A 238 25.27 35.87 -25.96
C ALA A 238 25.17 35.10 -27.29
N GLY A 239 23.94 34.88 -27.82
CA GLY A 239 23.72 34.20 -29.09
C GLY A 239 23.75 32.68 -29.01
N LEU A 240 23.54 32.09 -27.82
CA LEU A 240 23.29 30.64 -27.69
C LEU A 240 21.97 30.27 -28.35
N LYS A 241 21.87 29.06 -28.89
CA LYS A 241 20.70 28.57 -29.64
C LYS A 241 20.31 27.16 -29.18
N ALA A 242 19.05 26.83 -29.37
CA ALA A 242 18.61 25.44 -29.25
C ALA A 242 19.37 24.54 -30.21
N GLY A 243 19.81 23.36 -29.76
CA GLY A 243 20.65 22.41 -30.50
C GLY A 243 22.14 22.58 -30.27
N ASP A 244 22.62 23.67 -29.65
CA ASP A 244 24.03 23.81 -29.26
C ASP A 244 24.37 22.76 -28.19
N LYS A 245 25.50 22.06 -28.33
CA LYS A 245 26.04 21.19 -27.30
C LYS A 245 27.15 21.93 -26.54
N ILE A 246 27.07 21.99 -25.23
CA ILE A 246 28.11 22.63 -24.41
C ILE A 246 29.17 21.58 -24.09
N GLU A 247 30.28 21.61 -24.79
CA GLU A 247 31.36 20.64 -24.60
C GLU A 247 32.29 20.95 -23.46
N ALA A 248 32.44 22.25 -23.14
CA ALA A 248 33.22 22.68 -21.97
C ALA A 248 32.75 24.05 -21.45
N VAL A 249 32.97 24.29 -20.16
CA VAL A 249 32.79 25.57 -19.45
C VAL A 249 34.12 25.96 -18.84
N ASN A 250 34.67 27.12 -19.23
CA ASN A 250 35.99 27.59 -18.80
C ASN A 250 37.11 26.53 -18.98
N GLY A 251 37.05 25.72 -20.04
CA GLY A 251 37.99 24.64 -20.30
C GLY A 251 37.68 23.31 -19.59
N THR A 252 36.79 23.29 -18.61
CA THR A 252 36.32 22.06 -17.96
C THR A 252 35.33 21.34 -18.88
N LYS A 253 35.64 20.12 -19.33
CA LYS A 253 34.78 19.33 -20.22
C LYS A 253 33.46 18.95 -19.50
N THR A 254 32.36 19.03 -20.25
CA THR A 254 31.01 18.65 -19.77
C THR A 254 30.42 17.59 -20.68
N ALA A 255 30.16 16.40 -20.15
CA ALA A 255 29.58 15.27 -20.87
C ALA A 255 28.05 15.19 -20.76
N ASN A 256 27.49 15.82 -19.77
CA ASN A 256 26.06 15.77 -19.46
C ASN A 256 25.54 17.11 -18.91
N TRP A 257 24.19 17.23 -18.86
CA TRP A 257 23.55 18.45 -18.42
C TRP A 257 23.86 18.84 -16.96
N ASN A 258 24.01 17.87 -16.06
CA ASN A 258 24.30 18.17 -14.67
C ASN A 258 25.67 18.83 -14.49
N GLU A 259 26.67 18.39 -15.25
CA GLU A 259 27.99 19.00 -15.25
C GLU A 259 27.93 20.46 -15.77
N VAL A 260 27.17 20.69 -16.86
CA VAL A 260 26.93 22.06 -17.35
C VAL A 260 26.30 22.95 -16.28
N VAL A 261 25.26 22.45 -15.58
CA VAL A 261 24.58 23.18 -14.52
C VAL A 261 25.52 23.44 -13.35
N THR A 262 26.31 22.46 -12.94
CA THR A 262 27.28 22.59 -11.83
C THR A 262 28.31 23.69 -12.11
N GLU A 263 28.91 23.68 -13.29
CA GLU A 263 29.91 24.68 -13.69
C GLU A 263 29.30 26.08 -13.77
N ILE A 264 28.09 26.21 -14.35
CA ILE A 264 27.43 27.52 -14.46
C ILE A 264 27.00 28.05 -13.10
N SER A 265 26.39 27.23 -12.25
CA SER A 265 25.94 27.64 -10.92
C SER A 265 27.09 27.96 -9.96
N GLY A 266 28.21 27.23 -10.09
CA GLY A 266 29.42 27.44 -9.32
C GLY A 266 30.28 28.66 -9.74
N SER A 267 29.87 29.35 -10.80
CA SER A 267 30.64 30.47 -11.37
C SER A 267 30.70 31.74 -10.53
N GLU A 268 29.87 31.85 -9.47
CA GLU A 268 29.73 33.06 -8.63
C GLU A 268 29.37 34.32 -9.43
N GLY A 269 28.77 34.18 -10.62
CA GLY A 269 28.43 35.28 -11.50
C GLY A 269 29.59 35.79 -12.35
N LYS A 270 30.73 35.13 -12.33
CA LYS A 270 31.88 35.47 -13.18
C LYS A 270 31.56 35.12 -14.64
N LYS A 271 32.18 35.87 -15.57
CA LYS A 271 32.06 35.58 -17.00
C LYS A 271 32.59 34.17 -17.30
N LEU A 272 31.80 33.43 -18.05
CA LEU A 272 32.10 32.05 -18.48
C LEU A 272 32.38 32.01 -19.98
N ASP A 273 33.36 31.22 -20.38
CA ASP A 273 33.64 30.91 -21.77
C ASP A 273 33.13 29.47 -22.03
N LEU A 274 32.07 29.37 -22.86
CA LEU A 274 31.45 28.13 -23.23
C LEU A 274 32.01 27.65 -24.58
N ALA A 275 32.69 26.50 -24.58
CA ALA A 275 32.98 25.80 -25.83
C ALA A 275 31.74 25.01 -26.25
N ILE A 276 31.17 25.35 -27.38
CA ILE A 276 29.96 24.70 -27.91
C ILE A 276 30.23 24.06 -29.27
N GLU A 277 29.52 22.97 -29.55
CA GLU A 277 29.37 22.41 -30.89
C GLU A 277 28.03 22.86 -31.47
N ARG A 278 28.05 23.58 -32.60
CA ARG A 278 26.89 24.01 -33.37
C ARG A 278 26.94 23.46 -34.76
N LYS A 279 26.05 22.53 -35.13
CA LYS A 279 25.98 21.87 -36.43
C LYS A 279 27.32 21.25 -36.88
N GLY A 280 28.04 20.62 -35.95
CA GLY A 280 29.34 20.01 -36.21
C GLY A 280 30.53 20.95 -36.20
N SER A 281 30.35 22.25 -35.92
CA SER A 281 31.42 23.24 -35.87
C SER A 281 31.61 23.73 -34.44
N GLY A 282 32.84 23.67 -33.92
CA GLY A 282 33.21 24.19 -32.59
C GLY A 282 33.20 25.73 -32.58
N GLN A 283 32.61 26.33 -31.57
CA GLN A 283 32.54 27.77 -31.34
C GLN A 283 32.76 28.06 -29.86
N SER A 284 33.33 29.23 -29.56
CA SER A 284 33.39 29.72 -28.17
C SER A 284 32.45 30.92 -28.02
N ILE A 285 31.62 30.87 -26.95
CA ILE A 285 30.66 31.92 -26.62
C ILE A 285 30.87 32.29 -25.17
N SER A 286 31.07 33.59 -24.93
CA SER A 286 31.17 34.11 -23.56
C SER A 286 29.80 34.54 -23.02
N VAL A 287 29.46 34.17 -21.81
CA VAL A 287 28.22 34.51 -21.14
C VAL A 287 28.44 34.83 -19.66
N THR A 288 27.76 35.82 -19.12
CA THR A 288 27.81 36.17 -17.72
C THR A 288 26.52 35.76 -17.03
N PRO A 289 26.57 34.76 -16.10
CA PRO A 289 25.36 34.33 -15.39
C PRO A 289 24.74 35.42 -14.53
N GLN A 290 23.42 35.39 -14.39
CA GLN A 290 22.67 36.26 -13.48
C GLN A 290 22.18 35.45 -12.28
N LYS A 291 22.13 36.11 -11.12
CA LYS A 291 21.61 35.49 -9.90
C LYS A 291 20.08 35.55 -9.89
N ILE A 292 19.41 34.37 -9.97
CA ILE A 292 17.96 34.23 -9.95
C ILE A 292 17.65 33.23 -8.83
N ASP A 293 16.81 33.60 -7.89
CA ASP A 293 16.43 32.77 -6.72
C ASP A 293 17.64 32.17 -5.98
N GLY A 294 18.66 32.99 -5.76
CA GLY A 294 19.86 32.56 -5.05
C GLY A 294 20.88 31.76 -5.88
N THR A 295 20.55 31.33 -7.10
CA THR A 295 21.39 30.51 -7.98
C THR A 295 21.82 31.28 -9.22
N TYR A 296 23.06 31.09 -9.68
CA TYR A 296 23.55 31.68 -10.91
C TYR A 296 23.10 30.88 -12.13
N ARG A 297 22.40 31.55 -13.07
CA ARG A 297 21.82 30.93 -14.26
C ARG A 297 22.08 31.79 -15.50
N VAL A 298 22.10 31.17 -16.68
CA VAL A 298 22.24 31.86 -17.96
C VAL A 298 20.95 31.87 -18.80
N GLY A 299 19.93 31.11 -18.42
CA GLY A 299 18.63 31.01 -19.12
C GLY A 299 18.61 30.00 -20.26
N ILE A 300 19.19 28.83 -20.04
CA ILE A 300 19.15 27.68 -20.95
C ILE A 300 18.38 26.54 -20.30
N MET A 301 17.67 25.77 -21.10
CA MET A 301 16.99 24.54 -20.69
C MET A 301 17.53 23.36 -21.48
N GLN A 302 17.55 22.20 -20.82
CA GLN A 302 18.01 20.95 -21.47
C GLN A 302 17.03 20.47 -22.54
N THR A 303 17.49 19.61 -23.43
CA THR A 303 16.65 18.96 -24.42
C THR A 303 15.68 18.00 -23.75
N VAL A 304 14.44 17.97 -24.21
CA VAL A 304 13.38 17.09 -23.69
C VAL A 304 13.03 16.05 -24.77
N LYS A 305 13.05 14.77 -24.38
CA LYS A 305 12.57 13.67 -25.23
C LYS A 305 11.05 13.53 -25.06
N THR A 306 10.30 13.58 -26.15
CA THR A 306 8.82 13.64 -26.12
C THR A 306 8.15 12.35 -26.60
N GLY A 307 8.91 11.36 -27.09
CA GLY A 307 8.39 10.09 -27.55
C GLY A 307 7.66 9.32 -26.45
N VAL A 308 6.63 8.53 -26.81
CA VAL A 308 5.86 7.72 -25.85
C VAL A 308 6.76 6.73 -25.12
N VAL A 309 7.65 6.05 -25.86
CA VAL A 309 8.61 5.10 -25.26
C VAL A 309 9.57 5.81 -24.31
N ASP A 310 10.06 7.01 -24.69
CA ASP A 310 10.93 7.81 -23.80
C ASP A 310 10.21 8.19 -22.51
N LYS A 311 8.91 8.53 -22.57
CA LYS A 311 8.11 8.87 -21.40
C LYS A 311 7.91 7.67 -20.47
N ILE A 312 7.57 6.50 -21.03
CA ILE A 312 7.39 5.28 -20.24
C ILE A 312 8.73 4.88 -19.59
N THR A 313 9.80 4.76 -20.37
CA THR A 313 11.13 4.40 -19.85
C THR A 313 11.66 5.44 -18.86
N GLY A 314 11.38 6.72 -19.11
CA GLY A 314 11.71 7.82 -18.21
C GLY A 314 11.02 7.69 -16.84
N GLY A 315 9.76 7.27 -16.80
CA GLY A 315 9.04 7.00 -15.57
C GLY A 315 9.69 5.87 -14.76
N PHE A 316 10.07 4.75 -15.39
CA PHE A 316 10.83 3.67 -14.74
C PHE A 316 12.18 4.15 -14.20
N VAL A 317 12.91 4.95 -14.97
CA VAL A 317 14.21 5.50 -14.54
C VAL A 317 14.02 6.44 -13.33
N GLN A 318 12.97 7.28 -13.34
CA GLN A 318 12.67 8.15 -12.18
C GLN A 318 12.31 7.34 -10.93
N ALA A 319 11.49 6.30 -11.07
CA ALA A 319 11.17 5.40 -9.96
C ALA A 319 12.44 4.71 -9.39
N GLY A 320 13.33 4.24 -10.25
CA GLY A 320 14.62 3.66 -9.84
C GLY A 320 15.52 4.66 -9.12
N ARG A 321 15.59 5.90 -9.59
CA ARG A 321 16.33 6.99 -8.92
C ARG A 321 15.72 7.33 -7.56
N ALA A 322 14.40 7.40 -7.46
CA ALA A 322 13.68 7.61 -6.21
C ALA A 322 14.00 6.49 -5.20
N ALA A 323 13.90 5.23 -5.61
CA ALA A 323 14.26 4.10 -4.76
C ALA A 323 15.72 4.17 -4.29
N THR A 324 16.65 4.44 -5.20
CA THR A 324 18.07 4.58 -4.87
C THR A 324 18.32 5.71 -3.86
N ALA A 325 17.67 6.86 -4.04
CA ALA A 325 17.79 8.00 -3.12
C ALA A 325 17.27 7.64 -1.71
N ILE A 326 16.17 6.88 -1.63
CA ILE A 326 15.62 6.42 -0.35
C ILE A 326 16.62 5.45 0.33
N PHE A 327 17.19 4.47 -0.39
CA PHE A 327 18.21 3.58 0.18
C PHE A 327 19.47 4.33 0.64
N GLN A 328 19.92 5.34 -0.11
CA GLN A 328 21.02 6.18 0.30
C GLN A 328 20.70 7.00 1.56
N ALA A 329 19.48 7.57 1.63
CA ALA A 329 19.02 8.30 2.81
C ALA A 329 18.98 7.40 4.05
N LEU A 330 18.48 6.17 3.90
CA LEU A 330 18.44 5.17 4.96
C LEU A 330 19.85 4.71 5.38
N GLY A 331 20.75 4.48 4.43
CA GLY A 331 22.14 4.17 4.71
C GLY A 331 22.84 5.31 5.48
N ASN A 332 22.60 6.56 5.10
CA ASN A 332 23.10 7.73 5.80
C ASN A 332 22.48 7.91 7.19
N LEU A 333 21.23 7.50 7.38
CA LEU A 333 20.57 7.51 8.68
C LEU A 333 21.17 6.46 9.61
N LEU A 334 21.41 5.24 9.11
CA LEU A 334 22.06 4.16 9.87
C LEU A 334 23.51 4.52 10.25
N ALA A 335 24.26 5.14 9.33
CA ALA A 335 25.64 5.56 9.58
C ALA A 335 25.75 6.74 10.57
N ARG A 336 24.79 7.65 10.54
CA ARG A 336 24.72 8.85 11.40
C ARG A 336 23.26 9.08 11.80
N PRO A 337 22.77 8.39 12.85
CA PRO A 337 21.40 8.52 13.32
C PRO A 337 21.09 9.96 13.73
N SER A 338 20.00 10.53 13.18
CA SER A 338 19.48 11.84 13.53
C SER A 338 17.98 11.89 13.22
N LEU A 339 17.19 12.32 14.20
CA LEU A 339 15.75 12.52 14.01
C LEU A 339 15.45 13.63 12.99
N ASP A 340 16.37 14.57 12.79
CA ASP A 340 16.22 15.66 11.83
C ASP A 340 16.17 15.21 10.38
N LYS A 341 16.62 14.00 10.09
CA LYS A 341 16.59 13.41 8.75
C LYS A 341 15.29 12.64 8.49
N LEU A 342 14.47 12.44 9.51
CA LEU A 342 13.18 11.76 9.39
C LEU A 342 12.07 12.80 9.25
N GLY A 343 11.20 12.59 8.27
CA GLY A 343 9.98 13.35 8.11
C GLY A 343 8.79 12.55 8.62
N GLY A 344 8.03 13.12 9.54
CA GLY A 344 6.81 12.54 10.06
C GLY A 344 5.54 13.14 9.43
N PRO A 345 4.39 12.95 10.07
CA PRO A 345 3.10 13.39 9.53
C PRO A 345 3.00 14.91 9.26
N VAL A 346 3.65 15.72 10.11
CA VAL A 346 3.63 17.19 9.97
C VAL A 346 4.43 17.61 8.74
N ALA A 347 5.60 17.01 8.54
CA ALA A 347 6.42 17.28 7.35
C ALA A 347 5.69 16.87 6.06
N ILE A 348 5.03 15.70 6.05
CA ILE A 348 4.24 15.25 4.88
C ILE A 348 3.07 16.18 4.61
N TYR A 349 2.40 16.68 5.65
CA TYR A 349 1.33 17.66 5.53
C TYR A 349 1.85 18.97 4.90
N GLN A 350 3.00 19.48 5.33
CA GLN A 350 3.63 20.68 4.76
C GLN A 350 4.01 20.47 3.29
N LEU A 351 4.67 19.35 2.96
CA LEU A 351 5.03 18.98 1.58
C LEU A 351 3.77 18.86 0.69
N SER A 352 2.66 18.36 1.23
CA SER A 352 1.38 18.32 0.49
C SER A 352 0.86 19.70 0.16
N GLY A 353 1.03 20.66 1.08
CA GLY A 353 0.68 22.06 0.83
C GLY A 353 1.59 22.75 -0.19
N GLU A 354 2.88 22.46 -0.18
CA GLU A 354 3.83 22.94 -1.17
C GLU A 354 3.52 22.38 -2.55
N ALA A 355 3.26 21.06 -2.62
CA ALA A 355 2.89 20.40 -3.86
C ALA A 355 1.58 20.94 -4.45
N ALA A 356 0.58 21.23 -3.60
CA ALA A 356 -0.68 21.84 -4.02
C ALA A 356 -0.48 23.21 -4.65
N ARG A 357 0.35 24.07 -4.03
CA ARG A 357 0.68 25.40 -4.57
C ARG A 357 1.50 25.34 -5.85
N ALA A 358 2.37 24.34 -5.99
CA ALA A 358 3.21 24.16 -7.18
C ALA A 358 2.46 23.48 -8.36
N GLY A 359 1.24 22.96 -8.11
CA GLY A 359 0.35 22.43 -9.12
C GLY A 359 0.44 20.91 -9.35
N LEU A 360 -0.38 20.42 -10.29
CA LEU A 360 -0.59 18.99 -10.53
C LEU A 360 0.68 18.15 -10.72
N PRO A 361 1.72 18.58 -11.46
CA PRO A 361 2.94 17.80 -11.60
C PRO A 361 3.63 17.53 -10.26
N SER A 362 3.61 18.50 -9.34
CA SER A 362 4.23 18.36 -8.01
C SER A 362 3.43 17.44 -7.11
N ILE A 363 2.10 17.44 -7.21
CA ILE A 363 1.21 16.51 -6.50
C ILE A 363 1.51 15.07 -6.95
N ILE A 364 1.60 14.84 -8.27
CA ILE A 364 1.90 13.50 -8.83
C ILE A 364 3.31 13.06 -8.42
N TYR A 365 4.29 13.97 -8.44
CA TYR A 365 5.64 13.68 -7.98
C TYR A 365 5.67 13.25 -6.51
N LEU A 366 4.98 13.99 -5.64
CA LEU A 366 4.89 13.68 -4.21
C LEU A 366 4.20 12.34 -3.97
N LEU A 367 3.09 12.07 -4.67
CA LEU A 367 2.41 10.77 -4.64
C LEU A 367 3.37 9.63 -5.01
N ALA A 368 4.10 9.78 -6.12
CA ALA A 368 5.05 8.77 -6.58
C ALA A 368 6.17 8.51 -5.58
N MET A 369 6.79 9.58 -5.06
CA MET A 369 7.86 9.50 -4.06
C MET A 369 7.41 8.84 -2.76
N LEU A 370 6.27 9.27 -2.21
CA LEU A 370 5.73 8.69 -0.98
C LEU A 370 5.31 7.23 -1.16
N SER A 371 4.76 6.87 -2.32
CA SER A 371 4.39 5.49 -2.63
C SER A 371 5.61 4.57 -2.67
N ILE A 372 6.68 4.94 -3.39
CA ILE A 372 7.94 4.17 -3.40
C ILE A 372 8.53 4.09 -1.99
N ASN A 373 8.54 5.20 -1.25
CA ASN A 373 9.05 5.23 0.11
C ASN A 373 8.30 4.27 1.04
N LEU A 374 6.96 4.30 1.00
CA LEU A 374 6.14 3.40 1.81
C LEU A 374 6.36 1.93 1.43
N GLY A 375 6.50 1.63 0.13
CA GLY A 375 6.84 0.29 -0.35
C GLY A 375 8.17 -0.20 0.23
N ILE A 376 9.22 0.64 0.25
CA ILE A 376 10.54 0.29 0.79
C ILE A 376 10.46 0.14 2.32
N VAL A 377 9.89 1.13 3.02
CA VAL A 377 9.85 1.14 4.49
C VAL A 377 9.05 -0.06 5.02
N ASN A 378 7.93 -0.42 4.39
CA ASN A 378 7.15 -1.58 4.83
C ASN A 378 7.87 -2.93 4.63
N LEU A 379 8.93 -2.98 3.82
CA LEU A 379 9.76 -4.20 3.68
C LEU A 379 10.86 -4.31 4.75
N PHE A 380 11.01 -3.33 5.66
CA PHE A 380 11.95 -3.48 6.76
C PHE A 380 11.54 -4.60 7.72
N PRO A 381 12.53 -5.33 8.30
CA PRO A 381 12.28 -6.46 9.20
C PRO A 381 11.83 -5.99 10.60
N ILE A 382 10.89 -5.06 10.66
CA ILE A 382 10.28 -4.57 11.91
C ILE A 382 8.96 -5.31 12.12
N PRO A 383 8.72 -5.94 13.29
CA PRO A 383 7.63 -6.89 13.48
C PRO A 383 6.21 -6.39 13.17
N VAL A 384 5.95 -5.11 13.23
CA VAL A 384 4.64 -4.51 12.92
C VAL A 384 4.46 -4.22 11.42
N LEU A 385 5.57 -4.18 10.66
CA LEU A 385 5.56 -3.96 9.21
C LEU A 385 5.45 -5.27 8.45
N ASP A 386 5.08 -5.20 7.17
CA ASP A 386 4.95 -6.37 6.29
C ASP A 386 6.25 -7.16 6.16
N GLY A 387 7.39 -6.47 6.10
CA GLY A 387 8.72 -7.08 6.10
C GLY A 387 9.00 -7.90 7.35
N GLY A 388 8.55 -7.45 8.52
CA GLY A 388 8.63 -8.23 9.76
C GLY A 388 7.81 -9.52 9.67
N LYS A 389 6.60 -9.46 9.14
CA LYS A 389 5.75 -10.64 8.92
C LYS A 389 6.36 -11.59 7.90
N ILE A 390 6.99 -11.09 6.84
CA ILE A 390 7.73 -11.89 5.86
C ILE A 390 8.89 -12.63 6.55
N VAL A 391 9.63 -11.95 7.43
CA VAL A 391 10.70 -12.59 8.21
C VAL A 391 10.17 -13.72 9.11
N LEU A 392 9.03 -13.51 9.77
CA LEU A 392 8.37 -14.56 10.57
C LEU A 392 7.97 -15.76 9.70
N ASN A 393 7.45 -15.53 8.50
CA ASN A 393 7.11 -16.59 7.54
C ASN A 393 8.36 -17.33 7.03
N ILE A 394 9.50 -16.65 6.85
CA ILE A 394 10.78 -17.29 6.51
C ILE A 394 11.24 -18.17 7.67
N ILE A 395 11.13 -17.70 8.91
CA ILE A 395 11.45 -18.50 10.10
C ILE A 395 10.54 -19.74 10.18
N GLU A 396 9.24 -19.60 9.90
CA GLU A 396 8.29 -20.71 9.81
C GLU A 396 8.74 -21.74 8.76
N ALA A 397 9.11 -21.29 7.55
CA ALA A 397 9.61 -22.15 6.48
C ALA A 397 10.85 -22.96 6.89
N ILE A 398 11.80 -22.33 7.56
CA ILE A 398 13.05 -22.99 8.01
C ILE A 398 12.77 -23.99 9.14
N ARG A 399 11.87 -23.66 10.07
CA ARG A 399 11.53 -24.51 11.23
C ARG A 399 10.55 -25.64 10.89
N GLY A 400 9.85 -25.56 9.77
CA GLY A 400 8.79 -26.50 9.39
C GLY A 400 7.50 -26.37 10.22
N LYS A 401 7.39 -25.36 11.10
CA LYS A 401 6.19 -25.09 11.91
C LYS A 401 6.08 -23.61 12.24
N ALA A 402 4.85 -23.11 12.28
CA ALA A 402 4.53 -21.76 12.68
C ALA A 402 5.00 -21.44 14.12
N LEU A 403 5.21 -20.17 14.42
CA LEU A 403 5.35 -19.70 15.79
C LEU A 403 4.01 -19.85 16.52
N SER A 404 4.08 -20.08 17.82
CA SER A 404 2.85 -20.02 18.62
C SER A 404 2.29 -18.59 18.61
N GLN A 405 0.97 -18.48 18.60
CA GLN A 405 0.25 -17.20 18.56
C GLN A 405 0.71 -16.25 19.69
N GLU A 406 0.98 -16.78 20.88
CA GLU A 406 1.51 -16.02 22.02
C GLU A 406 2.87 -15.36 21.68
N LYS A 407 3.81 -16.10 21.08
CA LYS A 407 5.13 -15.57 20.72
C LYS A 407 5.04 -14.53 19.61
N GLU A 408 4.21 -14.78 18.61
CA GLU A 408 3.96 -13.82 17.54
C GLU A 408 3.34 -12.53 18.07
N SER A 409 2.38 -12.62 18.98
CA SER A 409 1.76 -11.46 19.64
C SER A 409 2.77 -10.64 20.46
N ILE A 410 3.66 -11.29 21.22
CA ILE A 410 4.72 -10.60 21.97
C ILE A 410 5.68 -9.88 21.02
N ILE A 411 6.14 -10.53 19.96
CA ILE A 411 7.04 -9.94 18.96
C ILE A 411 6.36 -8.73 18.30
N THR A 412 5.10 -8.87 17.91
CA THR A 412 4.31 -7.78 17.32
C THR A 412 4.13 -6.63 18.30
N LEU A 413 3.83 -6.91 19.57
CA LEU A 413 3.69 -5.88 20.61
C LEU A 413 4.98 -5.07 20.78
N VAL A 414 6.16 -5.72 20.81
CA VAL A 414 7.45 -5.02 20.86
C VAL A 414 7.62 -4.11 19.65
N GLY A 415 7.26 -4.59 18.45
CA GLY A 415 7.28 -3.78 17.23
C GLY A 415 6.33 -2.57 17.29
N VAL A 416 5.11 -2.77 17.79
CA VAL A 416 4.14 -1.68 17.97
C VAL A 416 4.66 -0.62 18.93
N VAL A 417 5.21 -1.01 20.07
CA VAL A 417 5.77 -0.07 21.07
C VAL A 417 6.95 0.70 20.45
N PHE A 418 7.85 0.01 19.76
CA PHE A 418 8.97 0.65 19.07
C PHE A 418 8.50 1.70 18.04
N MET A 419 7.54 1.33 17.19
CA MET A 419 6.99 2.25 16.17
C MET A 419 6.23 3.41 16.79
N ALA A 420 5.48 3.19 17.88
CA ALA A 420 4.80 4.25 18.59
C ALA A 420 5.77 5.28 19.18
N VAL A 421 6.85 4.82 19.82
CA VAL A 421 7.90 5.70 20.36
C VAL A 421 8.58 6.49 19.21
N LEU A 422 8.92 5.81 18.12
CA LEU A 422 9.52 6.46 16.94
C LEU A 422 8.56 7.51 16.34
N PHE A 423 7.29 7.17 16.17
CA PHE A 423 6.26 8.07 15.65
C PHE A 423 6.12 9.34 16.50
N ILE A 424 6.05 9.18 17.83
CA ILE A 424 5.97 10.31 18.77
C ILE A 424 7.23 11.17 18.68
N ALA A 425 8.43 10.55 18.68
CA ALA A 425 9.71 11.27 18.61
C ALA A 425 9.85 12.06 17.31
N VAL A 426 9.51 11.45 16.15
CA VAL A 426 9.58 12.12 14.86
C VAL A 426 8.55 13.23 14.74
N THR A 427 7.31 12.98 15.18
CA THR A 427 6.24 14.00 15.17
C THR A 427 6.59 15.19 16.06
N TRP A 428 7.16 14.94 17.24
CA TRP A 428 7.63 16.00 18.12
C TRP A 428 8.74 16.83 17.47
N ASN A 429 9.72 16.17 16.83
CA ASN A 429 10.79 16.85 16.11
C ASN A 429 10.26 17.67 14.92
N ASP A 430 9.27 17.16 14.17
CA ASP A 430 8.60 17.90 13.11
C ASP A 430 7.92 19.17 13.63
N ILE A 431 7.22 19.08 14.77
CA ILE A 431 6.55 20.22 15.40
C ILE A 431 7.60 21.27 15.80
N LEU A 432 8.70 20.86 16.42
CA LEU A 432 9.77 21.79 16.78
C LEU A 432 10.33 22.51 15.55
N ARG A 433 10.59 21.80 14.46
CA ARG A 433 11.07 22.40 13.20
C ARG A 433 10.04 23.34 12.56
N ALA A 434 8.76 23.03 12.65
CA ALA A 434 7.70 23.80 12.02
C ALA A 434 7.35 25.10 12.77
N PHE A 435 7.53 25.13 14.10
CA PHE A 435 7.05 26.23 14.95
C PHE A 435 8.13 26.92 15.78
N VAL A 436 9.33 26.35 15.93
CA VAL A 436 10.40 26.87 16.79
C VAL A 436 11.61 27.37 15.98
N HIS A 437 11.79 26.86 14.75
CA HIS A 437 12.86 27.24 13.82
C HIS A 437 12.26 27.68 12.49
#